data_f977758f518f6593cc96c30672af35b6
#
_entry.id   f977758f518f6593cc96c30672af35b6
#
_cell.length_a   1.000
_cell.length_b   1.000
_cell.length_c   1.000
_cell.angle_alpha   90.00
_cell.angle_beta   90.00
_cell.angle_gamma   90.00
#
_symmetry.space_group_name_H-M   'P 1'
#
loop_
_entity.id
_entity.type
_entity.pdbx_description
1 polymer ?
#
loop_
_entity_poly.entity_id
_entity_poly.type
_entity_poly.pdbx_seq_one_letter_code
_entity_poly.pdbx_strand_id
1 'polypeptide(L)'
;MRLMEPLGIAQDIVEPAVLKRWADYPIQHRYTDYSDSVRETAHHAISPFPCQPSLNNKLALWTGDISILQVDAVVNPTNETMDDNSPMCQRIFSRAGSALKIEIFNEIKECRTGEVRVTQGHGLPARFIIHTVGPVYNVKYQTAAQNTLHCCYRNVLQKAREMGLRTIALPVINSVRRNYPPDAGAHIALRTIRRFMEQYSDSLTCVIFVLEPCDLGIYEVLLPLYFPRNLAEQDNACWQLPNDIGGTDGEPLLPDRQIRIIDNPQHALHGDETVELSTQLETSVNIGEHAFAQMQGDLDRQRLLGERPPADPLADIMLKQMQHKERYERLLRRAKTEDLTEVSGIGCLYQSGVDRQGRPVVVFVGKWFPATKINLDKALLYLIQLLDPIVKGDYVIAYFHTLTASSNYPSLHWLREVYNVLPYKYKKNLKHFYIIHPTFWTKMMTWWFTTFMAPAIKQKVHNLPGVEYLYEVMPPDQLEIPAYITEYDMTINGLRYYQPEQVLSSASTST
;
A
#
# COMPACT_ATOMS: atom_id res chain seq x y z
N MET A 1 -2.00 -30.74 22.43
CA MET A 1 -2.85 -31.88 22.05
C MET A 1 -2.56 -32.22 20.61
N ARG A 2 -2.18 -33.45 20.26
CA ARG A 2 -1.88 -33.84 18.88
C ARG A 2 -3.11 -34.56 18.31
N LEU A 3 -3.66 -34.06 17.22
CA LEU A 3 -4.66 -34.75 16.45
C LEU A 3 -3.96 -35.74 15.51
N MET A 4 -4.37 -36.99 15.53
CA MET A 4 -3.89 -38.01 14.59
C MET A 4 -4.76 -37.99 13.34
N GLU A 5 -4.13 -37.90 12.17
CA GLU A 5 -4.82 -38.19 10.91
C GLU A 5 -5.26 -39.66 10.83
N PRO A 6 -6.20 -40.02 9.94
CA PRO A 6 -6.63 -41.39 9.72
C PRO A 6 -5.51 -42.40 9.44
N LEU A 7 -4.33 -41.90 9.01
CA LEU A 7 -3.14 -42.71 8.76
C LEU A 7 -2.14 -42.72 9.92
N GLY A 8 -2.49 -42.21 11.10
CA GLY A 8 -1.63 -42.27 12.30
C GLY A 8 -0.51 -41.21 12.32
N ILE A 9 -0.52 -40.24 11.44
CA ILE A 9 0.47 -39.14 11.44
C ILE A 9 -0.01 -38.10 12.46
N ALA A 10 0.82 -37.84 13.49
CA ALA A 10 0.54 -36.78 14.45
C ALA A 10 0.70 -35.39 13.77
N GLN A 11 -0.37 -34.61 13.74
CA GLN A 11 -0.31 -33.24 13.30
C GLN A 11 -0.04 -32.32 14.49
N ASP A 12 0.95 -31.46 14.39
CA ASP A 12 1.23 -30.47 15.42
C ASP A 12 0.16 -29.37 15.40
N ILE A 13 -0.53 -29.20 16.53
CA ILE A 13 -1.46 -28.10 16.76
C ILE A 13 -0.70 -26.98 17.45
N VAL A 14 -0.90 -25.75 16.98
CA VAL A 14 -0.23 -24.56 17.50
C VAL A 14 -1.22 -23.78 18.37
N GLU A 15 -0.91 -23.66 19.65
CA GLU A 15 -1.69 -22.85 20.59
C GLU A 15 -1.28 -21.36 20.51
N PRO A 16 -2.21 -20.40 20.69
CA PRO A 16 -1.90 -18.98 20.72
C PRO A 16 -0.87 -18.58 21.79
N ALA A 17 -0.75 -19.37 22.85
CA ALA A 17 0.19 -19.10 23.94
C ALA A 17 1.66 -19.24 23.55
N VAL A 18 1.98 -20.09 22.58
CA VAL A 18 3.36 -20.29 22.09
C VAL A 18 3.77 -19.28 21.03
N LEU A 19 2.84 -18.49 20.53
CA LEU A 19 3.14 -17.48 19.51
C LEU A 19 3.79 -16.26 20.14
N LYS A 20 4.87 -15.80 19.50
CA LYS A 20 5.55 -14.56 19.88
C LYS A 20 4.61 -13.37 19.72
N ARG A 21 4.48 -12.57 20.76
CA ARG A 21 3.65 -11.35 20.71
C ARG A 21 4.35 -10.22 19.98
N TRP A 22 3.57 -9.33 19.39
CA TRP A 22 4.12 -8.17 18.70
C TRP A 22 5.01 -7.31 19.61
N ALA A 23 4.64 -7.17 20.88
CA ALA A 23 5.44 -6.48 21.88
C ALA A 23 6.86 -7.05 22.04
N ASP A 24 7.05 -8.35 21.81
CA ASP A 24 8.33 -9.06 22.03
C ASP A 24 9.21 -9.13 20.78
N TYR A 25 8.71 -8.63 19.64
CA TYR A 25 9.52 -8.58 18.43
C TYR A 25 10.66 -7.58 18.58
N PRO A 26 11.85 -7.88 18.05
CA PRO A 26 12.98 -6.98 18.16
C PRO A 26 12.66 -5.64 17.52
N ILE A 27 12.82 -4.58 18.29
CA ILE A 27 12.72 -3.22 17.79
C ILE A 27 13.95 -3.02 16.90
N GLN A 28 13.74 -2.71 15.65
CA GLN A 28 14.86 -2.40 14.78
C GLN A 28 15.48 -1.09 15.26
N HIS A 29 16.69 -1.14 15.82
CA HIS A 29 17.43 -0.02 16.43
C HIS A 29 17.67 1.19 15.50
N ARG A 30 17.10 1.20 14.32
CA ARG A 30 17.22 2.27 13.34
C ARG A 30 16.52 3.57 13.72
N TYR A 31 15.74 3.56 14.82
CA TYR A 31 14.99 4.74 15.32
C TYR A 31 15.64 5.42 16.51
N THR A 32 16.76 4.90 17.04
CA THR A 32 17.35 5.38 18.31
C THR A 32 18.40 6.47 18.15
N ASP A 33 18.87 6.77 16.92
CA ASP A 33 19.96 7.75 16.71
C ASP A 33 19.47 9.17 16.35
N TYR A 34 18.25 9.54 16.72
CA TYR A 34 17.85 10.94 16.61
C TYR A 34 18.39 11.72 17.79
N SER A 35 19.46 12.50 17.55
CA SER A 35 19.97 13.50 18.47
C SER A 35 18.84 14.44 18.93
N ASP A 36 18.81 14.75 20.20
CA ASP A 36 17.85 15.63 20.89
C ASP A 36 17.66 17.00 20.22
N SER A 37 18.56 17.39 19.31
CA SER A 37 18.51 18.67 18.57
C SER A 37 17.37 18.80 17.56
N VAL A 38 16.70 17.70 17.14
CA VAL A 38 15.55 17.76 16.21
C VAL A 38 14.22 17.83 16.96
N ARG A 39 14.21 17.50 18.25
CA ARG A 39 13.01 17.58 19.10
C ARG A 39 12.53 19.01 19.35
N GLU A 40 13.41 20.01 19.29
CA GLU A 40 13.07 21.39 19.65
C GLU A 40 12.33 22.20 18.58
N THR A 41 12.28 21.74 17.31
CA THR A 41 11.67 22.53 16.22
C THR A 41 10.45 21.90 15.57
N ALA A 42 10.09 20.68 15.92
CA ALA A 42 8.86 20.06 15.41
C ALA A 42 7.71 20.42 16.35
N HIS A 43 6.81 21.29 15.92
CA HIS A 43 5.48 21.41 16.54
C HIS A 43 4.89 20.00 16.69
N HIS A 44 4.56 19.62 17.94
CA HIS A 44 4.12 18.31 18.39
C HIS A 44 2.94 17.76 17.58
N ALA A 45 3.19 17.15 16.44
CA ALA A 45 2.22 16.28 15.82
C ALA A 45 2.17 14.98 16.64
N ILE A 46 1.14 14.84 17.46
CA ILE A 46 0.91 13.62 18.24
C ILE A 46 0.39 12.55 17.29
N SER A 47 1.02 11.37 17.28
CA SER A 47 0.51 10.25 16.49
C SER A 47 -0.93 9.92 16.88
N PRO A 48 -1.84 9.73 15.91
CA PRO A 48 -3.21 9.30 16.16
C PRO A 48 -3.32 7.89 16.75
N PHE A 49 -2.19 7.16 16.77
CA PHE A 49 -2.06 5.81 17.31
C PHE A 49 -0.94 5.77 18.36
N PRO A 50 -1.22 6.13 19.63
CA PRO A 50 -0.22 6.13 20.68
C PRO A 50 0.27 4.71 21.02
N CYS A 51 1.47 4.63 21.58
CA CYS A 51 2.04 3.38 22.09
C CYS A 51 1.15 2.84 23.22
N GLN A 52 0.61 1.65 23.04
CA GLN A 52 -0.23 0.94 24.02
C GLN A 52 0.22 -0.51 24.20
N PRO A 53 1.06 -0.78 25.22
CA PRO A 53 1.59 -2.13 25.48
C PRO A 53 0.49 -3.18 25.67
N SER A 54 -0.65 -2.79 26.25
CA SER A 54 -1.80 -3.69 26.45
C SER A 54 -2.38 -4.22 25.15
N LEU A 55 -2.38 -3.42 24.06
CA LEU A 55 -2.82 -3.85 22.74
C LEU A 55 -1.72 -4.66 22.04
N ASN A 56 -0.46 -4.23 22.12
CA ASN A 56 0.66 -4.91 21.49
C ASN A 56 0.85 -6.34 22.00
N ASN A 57 0.55 -6.59 23.26
CA ASN A 57 0.60 -7.92 23.87
C ASN A 57 -0.53 -8.86 23.39
N LYS A 58 -1.57 -8.32 22.74
CA LYS A 58 -2.67 -9.11 22.17
C LYS A 58 -2.47 -9.47 20.70
N LEU A 59 -1.43 -8.95 20.06
CA LEU A 59 -1.13 -9.24 18.66
C LEU A 59 -0.04 -10.30 18.53
N ALA A 60 -0.19 -11.16 17.54
CA ALA A 60 0.85 -12.09 17.12
C ALA A 60 0.90 -12.17 15.59
N LEU A 61 2.07 -12.47 15.03
CA LEU A 61 2.27 -12.73 13.62
C LEU A 61 2.52 -14.22 13.42
N TRP A 62 1.89 -14.78 12.39
CA TRP A 62 2.05 -16.18 12.02
C TRP A 62 2.26 -16.31 10.51
N THR A 63 3.32 -17.01 10.12
CA THR A 63 3.64 -17.31 8.71
C THR A 63 3.60 -18.81 8.51
N GLY A 64 2.39 -19.38 8.46
CA GLY A 64 2.22 -20.82 8.35
C GLY A 64 0.79 -21.18 8.00
N ASP A 65 0.48 -22.47 8.18
CA ASP A 65 -0.86 -22.98 7.92
C ASP A 65 -1.84 -22.49 9.00
N ILE A 66 -2.88 -21.77 8.58
CA ILE A 66 -3.95 -21.29 9.48
C ILE A 66 -4.76 -22.45 10.06
N SER A 67 -4.84 -23.56 9.33
CA SER A 67 -5.68 -24.70 9.71
C SER A 67 -5.16 -25.49 10.92
N ILE A 68 -3.92 -25.21 11.37
CA ILE A 68 -3.34 -25.86 12.56
C ILE A 68 -3.47 -25.02 13.84
N LEU A 69 -3.96 -23.80 13.74
CA LEU A 69 -4.07 -22.89 14.88
C LEU A 69 -5.25 -23.25 15.77
N GLN A 70 -4.98 -23.45 17.05
CA GLN A 70 -6.00 -23.72 18.07
C GLN A 70 -6.54 -22.42 18.64
N VAL A 71 -7.46 -21.80 17.93
CA VAL A 71 -8.10 -20.52 18.27
C VAL A 71 -9.61 -20.68 18.39
N ASP A 72 -10.28 -19.67 18.93
CA ASP A 72 -11.76 -19.70 18.94
C ASP A 72 -12.31 -19.60 17.52
N ALA A 73 -11.73 -18.73 16.68
CA ALA A 73 -12.13 -18.64 15.28
C ALA A 73 -10.96 -18.45 14.33
N VAL A 74 -11.04 -19.10 13.18
CA VAL A 74 -10.24 -18.77 11.99
C VAL A 74 -11.10 -18.00 11.01
N VAL A 75 -10.51 -17.01 10.35
CA VAL A 75 -11.18 -16.26 9.29
C VAL A 75 -10.85 -16.85 7.94
N ASN A 76 -11.87 -17.07 7.11
CA ASN A 76 -11.73 -17.59 5.77
C ASN A 76 -12.14 -16.52 4.73
N PRO A 77 -11.20 -15.84 4.07
CA PRO A 77 -11.50 -15.03 2.91
C PRO A 77 -11.94 -15.93 1.75
N THR A 78 -13.14 -15.70 1.24
CA THR A 78 -13.76 -16.55 0.22
C THR A 78 -14.47 -15.71 -0.86
N ASN A 79 -15.14 -16.36 -1.80
CA ASN A 79 -16.05 -15.76 -2.77
C ASN A 79 -17.51 -15.82 -2.30
N GLU A 80 -18.42 -15.25 -3.06
CA GLU A 80 -19.84 -15.17 -2.68
C GLU A 80 -20.53 -16.54 -2.62
N THR A 81 -20.07 -17.51 -3.40
CA THR A 81 -20.54 -18.90 -3.40
C THR A 81 -19.84 -19.78 -2.37
N MET A 82 -18.86 -19.22 -1.64
CA MET A 82 -18.09 -19.87 -0.59
C MET A 82 -17.32 -21.13 -1.05
N ASP A 83 -16.93 -21.16 -2.32
CA ASP A 83 -16.19 -22.26 -2.98
C ASP A 83 -14.83 -21.80 -3.58
N ASP A 84 -14.24 -20.74 -3.01
CA ASP A 84 -12.99 -20.17 -3.51
C ASP A 84 -11.84 -21.20 -3.49
N ASN A 85 -11.10 -21.24 -4.60
CA ASN A 85 -9.95 -22.13 -4.80
C ASN A 85 -8.62 -21.51 -4.37
N SER A 86 -8.61 -20.48 -3.51
CA SER A 86 -7.37 -19.95 -2.95
C SER A 86 -6.67 -20.99 -2.07
N PRO A 87 -5.33 -20.98 -2.02
CA PRO A 87 -4.59 -21.94 -1.17
C PRO A 87 -5.00 -21.91 0.29
N MET A 88 -5.33 -20.73 0.81
CA MET A 88 -5.82 -20.54 2.18
C MET A 88 -7.17 -21.24 2.37
N CYS A 89 -8.14 -21.00 1.49
CA CYS A 89 -9.45 -21.59 1.54
C CYS A 89 -9.36 -23.12 1.41
N GLN A 90 -8.55 -23.62 0.49
CA GLN A 90 -8.33 -25.06 0.28
C GLN A 90 -7.78 -25.75 1.55
N ARG A 91 -6.81 -25.15 2.26
CA ARG A 91 -6.28 -25.71 3.51
C ARG A 91 -7.37 -25.82 4.58
N ILE A 92 -8.16 -24.76 4.75
CA ILE A 92 -9.29 -24.75 5.71
C ILE A 92 -10.30 -25.84 5.35
N PHE A 93 -10.74 -25.92 4.09
CA PHE A 93 -11.73 -26.88 3.64
C PHE A 93 -11.21 -28.33 3.68
N SER A 94 -9.96 -28.56 3.32
CA SER A 94 -9.36 -29.89 3.36
C SER A 94 -9.33 -30.44 4.78
N ARG A 95 -8.99 -29.61 5.77
CA ARG A 95 -8.90 -30.04 7.15
C ARG A 95 -10.25 -30.07 7.86
N ALA A 96 -11.13 -29.10 7.58
CA ALA A 96 -12.50 -29.11 8.12
C ALA A 96 -13.31 -30.33 7.63
N GLY A 97 -12.99 -30.83 6.44
CA GLY A 97 -13.64 -32.00 5.86
C GLY A 97 -14.95 -31.69 5.14
N SER A 98 -15.65 -32.79 4.75
CA SER A 98 -16.90 -32.68 3.98
C SER A 98 -18.07 -32.08 4.78
N ALA A 99 -18.04 -32.15 6.10
CA ALA A 99 -19.09 -31.61 6.96
C ALA A 99 -19.24 -30.09 6.80
N LEU A 100 -18.13 -29.36 6.62
CA LEU A 100 -18.17 -27.94 6.35
C LEU A 100 -18.91 -27.61 5.04
N LYS A 101 -18.69 -28.38 3.98
CA LYS A 101 -19.39 -28.18 2.69
C LYS A 101 -20.89 -28.43 2.81
N ILE A 102 -21.26 -29.43 3.61
CA ILE A 102 -22.68 -29.77 3.87
C ILE A 102 -23.37 -28.65 4.65
N GLU A 103 -22.70 -28.10 5.69
CA GLU A 103 -23.23 -26.99 6.48
C GLU A 103 -23.41 -25.74 5.60
N ILE A 104 -22.41 -25.39 4.78
CA ILE A 104 -22.49 -24.26 3.86
C ILE A 104 -23.65 -24.44 2.89
N PHE A 105 -23.79 -25.61 2.27
CA PHE A 105 -24.83 -25.88 1.29
C PHE A 105 -26.23 -25.83 1.86
N ASN A 106 -26.44 -26.40 3.05
CA ASN A 106 -27.76 -26.51 3.66
C ASN A 106 -28.20 -25.24 4.38
N GLU A 107 -27.30 -24.61 5.14
CA GLU A 107 -27.67 -23.56 6.09
C GLU A 107 -27.32 -22.17 5.61
N ILE A 108 -26.18 -21.97 4.93
CA ILE A 108 -25.65 -20.64 4.65
C ILE A 108 -25.95 -20.19 3.21
N LYS A 109 -25.69 -21.06 2.25
CA LYS A 109 -25.87 -20.89 0.80
C LYS A 109 -24.96 -19.83 0.16
N GLU A 110 -24.95 -18.60 0.65
CA GLU A 110 -24.18 -17.49 0.09
C GLU A 110 -23.64 -16.52 1.16
N CYS A 111 -22.56 -15.82 0.84
CA CYS A 111 -22.01 -14.72 1.62
C CYS A 111 -21.76 -13.53 0.70
N ARG A 112 -22.45 -12.41 0.89
CA ARG A 112 -22.28 -11.24 0.03
C ARG A 112 -20.97 -10.51 0.32
N THR A 113 -20.49 -9.78 -0.67
CA THR A 113 -19.28 -8.96 -0.50
C THR A 113 -19.44 -7.96 0.65
N GLY A 114 -18.49 -7.98 1.61
CA GLY A 114 -18.53 -7.15 2.83
C GLY A 114 -19.27 -7.78 4.02
N GLU A 115 -20.02 -8.85 3.81
CA GLU A 115 -20.71 -9.60 4.88
C GLU A 115 -19.83 -10.67 5.52
N VAL A 116 -20.33 -11.24 6.59
CA VAL A 116 -19.74 -12.40 7.29
C VAL A 116 -20.77 -13.50 7.48
N ARG A 117 -20.31 -14.74 7.43
CA ARG A 117 -21.05 -15.94 7.77
C ARG A 117 -20.19 -16.80 8.72
N VAL A 118 -20.82 -17.54 9.60
CA VAL A 118 -20.11 -18.36 10.57
C VAL A 118 -20.54 -19.81 10.43
N THR A 119 -19.57 -20.71 10.44
CA THR A 119 -19.76 -22.16 10.52
C THR A 119 -19.00 -22.73 11.69
N GLN A 120 -19.31 -23.99 12.01
CA GLN A 120 -18.51 -24.76 12.97
C GLN A 120 -17.10 -25.01 12.37
N GLY A 121 -16.12 -25.23 13.27
CA GLY A 121 -14.75 -25.54 12.84
C GLY A 121 -14.57 -26.96 12.29
N HIS A 122 -15.52 -27.87 12.62
CA HIS A 122 -15.50 -29.29 12.24
C HIS A 122 -14.16 -29.96 12.57
N GLY A 123 -13.40 -30.43 11.58
CA GLY A 123 -12.09 -31.08 11.76
C GLY A 123 -10.93 -30.12 12.04
N LEU A 124 -11.17 -28.83 12.13
CA LEU A 124 -10.16 -27.85 12.54
C LEU A 124 -9.97 -27.86 14.07
N PRO A 125 -8.78 -27.51 14.58
CA PRO A 125 -8.58 -27.20 15.99
C PRO A 125 -9.28 -25.91 16.44
N ALA A 126 -9.69 -25.05 15.52
CA ALA A 126 -10.50 -23.87 15.76
C ALA A 126 -11.97 -24.25 15.98
N ARG A 127 -12.65 -23.54 16.88
CA ARG A 127 -14.08 -23.80 17.19
C ARG A 127 -15.02 -23.39 16.09
N PHE A 128 -14.72 -22.24 15.45
CA PHE A 128 -15.54 -21.63 14.41
C PHE A 128 -14.72 -21.20 13.21
N ILE A 129 -15.39 -21.07 12.08
CA ILE A 129 -14.85 -20.43 10.87
C ILE A 129 -15.73 -19.21 10.57
N ILE A 130 -15.11 -18.03 10.48
CA ILE A 130 -15.78 -16.80 10.06
C ILE A 130 -15.43 -16.56 8.59
N HIS A 131 -16.39 -16.78 7.72
CA HIS A 131 -16.24 -16.54 6.28
C HIS A 131 -16.55 -15.08 5.95
N THR A 132 -15.76 -14.46 5.08
CA THR A 132 -16.00 -13.12 4.61
C THR A 132 -15.56 -12.97 3.15
N VAL A 133 -16.21 -12.06 2.43
CA VAL A 133 -15.94 -11.83 0.99
C VAL A 133 -15.39 -10.44 0.79
N GLY A 134 -14.10 -10.36 0.47
CA GLY A 134 -13.43 -9.10 0.17
C GLY A 134 -13.86 -8.50 -1.17
N PRO A 135 -13.70 -7.18 -1.37
CA PRO A 135 -14.07 -6.53 -2.60
C PRO A 135 -13.15 -6.86 -3.76
N VAL A 136 -13.67 -6.76 -4.98
CA VAL A 136 -12.87 -6.66 -6.21
C VAL A 136 -12.47 -5.20 -6.36
N TYR A 137 -11.15 -4.93 -6.43
CA TYR A 137 -10.67 -3.55 -6.56
C TYR A 137 -10.74 -3.07 -8.00
N ASN A 138 -11.34 -1.89 -8.15
CA ASN A 138 -11.33 -1.14 -9.38
C ASN A 138 -11.05 0.33 -9.04
N VAL A 139 -10.14 0.96 -9.77
CA VAL A 139 -9.74 2.37 -9.55
C VAL A 139 -10.94 3.32 -9.65
N LYS A 140 -11.92 3.03 -10.53
CA LYS A 140 -13.14 3.84 -10.66
C LYS A 140 -14.04 3.79 -9.41
N TYR A 141 -13.97 2.69 -8.65
CA TYR A 141 -14.78 2.42 -7.45
C TYR A 141 -13.90 2.23 -6.21
N GLN A 142 -12.76 2.90 -6.18
CA GLN A 142 -11.77 2.78 -5.11
C GLN A 142 -12.41 2.99 -3.73
N THR A 143 -13.18 4.05 -3.55
CA THR A 143 -13.85 4.38 -2.29
C THR A 143 -14.82 3.29 -1.83
N ALA A 144 -15.59 2.73 -2.76
CA ALA A 144 -16.49 1.63 -2.43
C ALA A 144 -15.71 0.37 -2.03
N ALA A 145 -14.61 0.06 -2.72
CA ALA A 145 -13.77 -1.07 -2.38
C ALA A 145 -13.08 -0.89 -1.00
N GLN A 146 -12.64 0.34 -0.68
CA GLN A 146 -12.07 0.67 0.62
C GLN A 146 -13.09 0.50 1.76
N ASN A 147 -14.29 1.04 1.59
CA ASN A 147 -15.37 0.87 2.55
C ASN A 147 -15.74 -0.61 2.74
N THR A 148 -15.86 -1.35 1.64
CA THR A 148 -16.20 -2.77 1.71
C THR A 148 -15.11 -3.58 2.43
N LEU A 149 -13.84 -3.29 2.17
CA LEU A 149 -12.75 -3.96 2.87
C LEU A 149 -12.74 -3.63 4.37
N HIS A 150 -12.98 -2.36 4.72
CA HIS A 150 -13.19 -1.96 6.11
C HIS A 150 -14.35 -2.75 6.74
N CYS A 151 -15.51 -2.84 6.06
CA CYS A 151 -16.65 -3.62 6.55
C CYS A 151 -16.30 -5.10 6.77
N CYS A 152 -15.49 -5.71 5.90
CA CYS A 152 -15.04 -7.10 6.11
C CYS A 152 -14.32 -7.26 7.45
N TYR A 153 -13.29 -6.44 7.70
CA TYR A 153 -12.53 -6.52 8.95
C TYR A 153 -13.40 -6.18 10.16
N ARG A 154 -14.17 -5.09 10.09
CA ARG A 154 -15.07 -4.68 11.17
C ARG A 154 -16.11 -5.74 11.50
N ASN A 155 -16.79 -6.28 10.49
CA ASN A 155 -17.85 -7.28 10.69
C ASN A 155 -17.31 -8.59 11.23
N VAL A 156 -16.10 -9.01 10.82
CA VAL A 156 -15.41 -10.19 11.39
C VAL A 156 -15.16 -9.99 12.89
N LEU A 157 -14.58 -8.84 13.27
CA LEU A 157 -14.27 -8.54 14.67
C LEU A 157 -15.53 -8.36 15.52
N GLN A 158 -16.55 -7.68 14.96
CA GLN A 158 -17.84 -7.53 15.62
C GLN A 158 -18.52 -8.87 15.85
N LYS A 159 -18.48 -9.75 14.84
CA LYS A 159 -19.06 -11.10 14.98
C LYS A 159 -18.34 -11.94 16.01
N ALA A 160 -17.01 -11.86 16.04
CA ALA A 160 -16.22 -12.51 17.08
C ALA A 160 -16.61 -12.02 18.48
N ARG A 161 -16.81 -10.71 18.67
CA ARG A 161 -17.26 -10.12 19.92
C ARG A 161 -18.67 -10.57 20.31
N GLU A 162 -19.63 -10.55 19.38
CA GLU A 162 -21.01 -11.00 19.60
C GLU A 162 -21.09 -12.45 20.10
N MET A 163 -20.21 -13.30 19.58
CA MET A 163 -20.10 -14.71 19.96
C MET A 163 -19.25 -14.95 21.21
N GLY A 164 -18.68 -13.90 21.82
CA GLY A 164 -17.80 -14.02 22.97
C GLY A 164 -16.48 -14.75 22.69
N LEU A 165 -15.99 -14.70 21.43
CA LEU A 165 -14.73 -15.31 21.04
C LEU A 165 -13.57 -14.43 21.50
N ARG A 166 -12.51 -15.04 22.02
CA ARG A 166 -11.37 -14.33 22.60
C ARG A 166 -10.11 -14.38 21.73
N THR A 167 -9.97 -15.43 20.93
CA THR A 167 -8.80 -15.66 20.09
C THR A 167 -9.22 -15.82 18.64
N ILE A 168 -8.60 -15.04 17.74
CA ILE A 168 -8.93 -15.04 16.32
C ILE A 168 -7.67 -15.11 15.45
N ALA A 169 -7.70 -15.95 14.43
CA ALA A 169 -6.68 -15.99 13.38
C ALA A 169 -7.22 -15.29 12.13
N LEU A 170 -6.58 -14.19 11.76
CA LEU A 170 -7.05 -13.25 10.76
C LEU A 170 -6.05 -13.18 9.61
N PRO A 171 -6.33 -13.79 8.46
CA PRO A 171 -5.51 -13.65 7.27
C PRO A 171 -5.77 -12.35 6.54
N VAL A 172 -4.96 -12.06 5.54
CA VAL A 172 -5.15 -10.92 4.66
C VAL A 172 -6.41 -11.14 3.81
N ILE A 173 -7.44 -10.30 4.01
CA ILE A 173 -8.71 -10.40 3.29
C ILE A 173 -8.61 -9.82 1.88
N ASN A 174 -7.76 -8.78 1.69
CA ASN A 174 -7.52 -8.18 0.41
C ASN A 174 -6.62 -9.09 -0.44
N SER A 175 -7.20 -9.80 -1.39
CA SER A 175 -6.47 -10.69 -2.27
C SER A 175 -5.88 -9.96 -3.47
N VAL A 176 -4.61 -10.25 -3.80
CA VAL A 176 -3.96 -9.80 -5.04
C VAL A 176 -4.73 -10.33 -6.27
N ARG A 177 -5.37 -11.49 -6.17
CA ARG A 177 -6.24 -12.04 -7.21
C ARG A 177 -7.45 -11.16 -7.53
N ARG A 178 -7.86 -10.30 -6.58
CA ARG A 178 -8.94 -9.32 -6.74
C ARG A 178 -8.41 -7.93 -7.10
N ASN A 179 -7.15 -7.85 -7.55
CA ASN A 179 -6.46 -6.63 -7.92
C ASN A 179 -6.39 -5.56 -6.82
N TYR A 180 -6.56 -5.95 -5.56
CA TYR A 180 -6.49 -5.00 -4.46
C TYR A 180 -5.03 -4.65 -4.16
N PRO A 181 -4.66 -3.35 -4.09
CA PRO A 181 -3.31 -2.93 -3.72
C PRO A 181 -3.00 -3.39 -2.29
N PRO A 182 -1.96 -4.22 -2.09
CA PRO A 182 -1.72 -4.87 -0.80
C PRO A 182 -1.37 -3.89 0.32
N ASP A 183 -0.64 -2.82 0.01
CA ASP A 183 -0.32 -1.73 0.95
C ASP A 183 -1.58 -0.97 1.40
N ALA A 184 -2.42 -0.56 0.44
CA ALA A 184 -3.67 0.13 0.75
C ALA A 184 -4.62 -0.76 1.57
N GLY A 185 -4.66 -2.06 1.25
CA GLY A 185 -5.43 -3.03 2.02
C GLY A 185 -4.90 -3.22 3.43
N ALA A 186 -3.58 -3.30 3.61
CA ALA A 186 -2.95 -3.44 4.92
C ALA A 186 -3.18 -2.21 5.82
N HIS A 187 -3.14 -0.99 5.27
CA HIS A 187 -3.50 0.22 6.00
C HIS A 187 -4.93 0.16 6.53
N ILE A 188 -5.91 -0.26 5.71
CA ILE A 188 -7.31 -0.40 6.13
C ILE A 188 -7.45 -1.48 7.20
N ALA A 189 -6.80 -2.64 7.00
CA ALA A 189 -6.82 -3.73 7.97
C ALA A 189 -6.30 -3.29 9.34
N LEU A 190 -5.10 -2.72 9.37
CA LEU A 190 -4.42 -2.35 10.60
C LEU A 190 -5.14 -1.25 11.38
N ARG A 191 -5.62 -0.20 10.69
CA ARG A 191 -6.37 0.88 11.35
C ARG A 191 -7.72 0.39 11.89
N THR A 192 -8.44 -0.45 11.14
CA THR A 192 -9.72 -1.01 11.58
C THR A 192 -9.54 -1.88 12.81
N ILE A 193 -8.54 -2.78 12.79
CA ILE A 193 -8.24 -3.63 13.94
C ILE A 193 -7.78 -2.80 15.13
N ARG A 194 -6.94 -1.79 14.92
CA ARG A 194 -6.47 -0.90 15.98
C ARG A 194 -7.63 -0.18 16.66
N ARG A 195 -8.51 0.49 15.89
CA ARG A 195 -9.66 1.21 16.43
C ARG A 195 -10.65 0.29 17.15
N PHE A 196 -10.90 -0.89 16.58
CA PHE A 196 -11.73 -1.90 17.25
C PHE A 196 -11.14 -2.33 18.60
N MET A 197 -9.84 -2.59 18.66
CA MET A 197 -9.19 -3.00 19.90
C MET A 197 -9.09 -1.88 20.94
N GLU A 198 -9.06 -0.63 20.53
CA GLU A 198 -9.14 0.54 21.42
C GLU A 198 -10.53 0.65 22.05
N GLN A 199 -11.60 0.50 21.25
CA GLN A 199 -12.97 0.60 21.71
C GLN A 199 -13.40 -0.60 22.57
N TYR A 200 -12.94 -1.80 22.22
CA TYR A 200 -13.37 -3.06 22.81
C TYR A 200 -12.19 -3.86 23.35
N SER A 201 -11.36 -3.21 24.17
CA SER A 201 -10.08 -3.77 24.63
C SER A 201 -10.22 -5.16 25.27
N ASP A 202 -11.32 -5.43 26.00
CA ASP A 202 -11.52 -6.66 26.77
C ASP A 202 -12.17 -7.79 25.97
N SER A 203 -12.62 -7.52 24.74
CA SER A 203 -13.29 -8.51 23.91
C SER A 203 -12.34 -9.60 23.41
N LEU A 204 -11.13 -9.20 22.96
CA LEU A 204 -10.14 -10.11 22.40
C LEU A 204 -8.90 -10.19 23.28
N THR A 205 -8.40 -11.40 23.48
CA THR A 205 -7.13 -11.68 24.18
C THR A 205 -5.98 -11.92 23.22
N CYS A 206 -6.27 -12.39 22.00
CA CYS A 206 -5.26 -12.62 20.97
C CYS A 206 -5.85 -12.47 19.56
N VAL A 207 -5.20 -11.61 18.77
CA VAL A 207 -5.41 -11.47 17.32
C VAL A 207 -4.13 -11.93 16.62
N ILE A 208 -4.23 -12.99 15.84
CA ILE A 208 -3.10 -13.56 15.09
C ILE A 208 -3.23 -13.13 13.65
N PHE A 209 -2.32 -12.29 13.16
CA PHE A 209 -2.21 -12.00 11.74
C PHE A 209 -1.56 -13.20 11.04
N VAL A 210 -2.32 -13.88 10.20
CA VAL A 210 -1.82 -14.97 9.37
C VAL A 210 -1.39 -14.41 8.04
N LEU A 211 -0.08 -14.33 7.83
CA LEU A 211 0.53 -13.67 6.69
C LEU A 211 1.18 -14.68 5.75
N GLU A 212 0.94 -14.53 4.47
CA GLU A 212 1.75 -15.22 3.47
C GLU A 212 3.13 -14.55 3.34
N PRO A 213 4.16 -15.24 2.84
CA PRO A 213 5.49 -14.66 2.71
C PRO A 213 5.54 -13.36 1.88
N CYS A 214 4.59 -13.18 0.96
CA CYS A 214 4.47 -11.96 0.16
C CYS A 214 3.92 -10.76 0.96
N ASP A 215 3.11 -11.00 1.98
CA ASP A 215 2.47 -9.95 2.78
C ASP A 215 3.29 -9.60 4.03
N LEU A 216 4.13 -10.51 4.50
CA LEU A 216 4.89 -10.36 5.74
C LEU A 216 5.68 -9.04 5.78
N GLY A 217 6.42 -8.74 4.71
CA GLY A 217 7.24 -7.52 4.64
C GLY A 217 6.41 -6.23 4.72
N ILE A 218 5.18 -6.24 4.19
CA ILE A 218 4.27 -5.09 4.24
C ILE A 218 3.80 -4.88 5.69
N TYR A 219 3.37 -5.95 6.34
CA TYR A 219 2.88 -5.88 7.71
C TYR A 219 3.98 -5.56 8.72
N GLU A 220 5.20 -6.06 8.54
CA GLU A 220 6.35 -5.70 9.39
C GLU A 220 6.70 -4.21 9.34
N VAL A 221 6.48 -3.56 8.19
CA VAL A 221 6.69 -2.10 8.04
C VAL A 221 5.51 -1.30 8.57
N LEU A 222 4.29 -1.74 8.31
CA LEU A 222 3.11 -0.95 8.62
C LEU A 222 2.61 -1.14 10.06
N LEU A 223 2.86 -2.31 10.69
CA LEU A 223 2.45 -2.57 12.07
C LEU A 223 2.98 -1.53 13.07
N PRO A 224 4.26 -1.11 13.04
CA PRO A 224 4.75 -0.07 13.93
C PRO A 224 4.04 1.27 13.81
N LEU A 225 3.40 1.55 12.66
CA LEU A 225 2.68 2.80 12.44
C LEU A 225 1.34 2.84 13.19
N TYR A 226 0.69 1.69 13.33
CA TYR A 226 -0.60 1.54 13.99
C TYR A 226 -0.49 0.97 15.41
N PHE A 227 0.55 0.20 15.67
CA PHE A 227 0.84 -0.46 16.94
C PHE A 227 2.30 -0.21 17.36
N PRO A 228 2.66 1.07 17.60
CA PRO A 228 4.02 1.40 18.00
C PRO A 228 4.37 0.76 19.36
N ARG A 229 5.61 0.27 19.50
CA ARG A 229 6.09 -0.42 20.70
C ARG A 229 6.87 0.50 21.63
N ASN A 230 7.32 1.64 21.10
CA ASN A 230 8.02 2.68 21.84
C ASN A 230 7.70 4.08 21.27
N LEU A 231 8.20 5.12 21.92
CA LEU A 231 8.00 6.50 21.50
C LEU A 231 8.67 6.81 20.15
N ALA A 232 9.81 6.20 19.85
CA ALA A 232 10.48 6.43 18.58
C ALA A 232 9.69 5.88 17.37
N GLU A 233 9.06 4.72 17.52
CA GLU A 233 8.13 4.20 16.50
C GLU A 233 6.87 5.07 16.38
N GLN A 234 6.36 5.57 17.51
CA GLN A 234 5.21 6.47 17.53
C GLN A 234 5.50 7.80 16.81
N ASP A 235 6.66 8.41 17.10
CA ASP A 235 7.09 9.65 16.44
C ASP A 235 7.28 9.44 14.94
N ASN A 236 7.88 8.30 14.56
CA ASN A 236 8.04 7.93 13.16
C ASN A 236 6.68 7.73 12.45
N ALA A 237 5.69 7.19 13.15
CA ALA A 237 4.34 6.98 12.59
C ALA A 237 3.68 8.30 12.17
N CYS A 238 3.92 9.41 12.85
CA CYS A 238 3.37 10.72 12.47
C CYS A 238 3.71 11.13 11.03
N TRP A 239 4.86 10.70 10.54
CA TRP A 239 5.36 11.08 9.21
C TRP A 239 5.05 10.07 8.11
N GLN A 240 4.81 8.81 8.48
CA GLN A 240 4.64 7.72 7.52
C GLN A 240 3.18 7.29 7.33
N LEU A 241 2.29 7.69 8.24
CA LEU A 241 0.87 7.41 8.10
C LEU A 241 0.29 8.12 6.87
N PRO A 242 -0.66 7.49 6.16
CA PRO A 242 -1.37 8.15 5.07
C PRO A 242 -2.25 9.30 5.60
N ASN A 243 -2.64 10.23 4.72
CA ASN A 243 -3.55 11.32 5.09
C ASN A 243 -4.91 10.80 5.59
N ASP A 244 -5.39 9.69 5.02
CA ASP A 244 -6.57 8.99 5.51
C ASP A 244 -6.17 8.00 6.60
N ILE A 245 -6.21 8.45 7.84
CA ILE A 245 -6.00 7.64 9.05
C ILE A 245 -7.27 6.89 9.49
N GLY A 246 -8.37 7.06 8.76
CA GLY A 246 -9.69 6.56 9.11
C GLY A 246 -10.41 7.35 10.19
N GLY A 247 -11.71 7.17 10.26
CA GLY A 247 -12.56 7.73 11.33
C GLY A 247 -12.45 6.95 12.64
N THR A 248 -13.45 7.10 13.48
CA THR A 248 -13.50 6.53 14.84
C THR A 248 -13.46 5.00 14.86
N ASP A 249 -14.04 4.36 13.86
CA ASP A 249 -14.05 2.90 13.70
C ASP A 249 -12.96 2.42 12.70
N GLY A 250 -12.12 3.32 12.19
CA GLY A 250 -11.13 3.04 11.16
C GLY A 250 -11.70 3.04 9.73
N GLU A 251 -12.94 3.50 9.56
CA GLU A 251 -13.59 3.65 8.26
C GLU A 251 -12.85 4.68 7.39
N PRO A 252 -12.83 4.51 6.06
CA PRO A 252 -12.26 5.48 5.15
C PRO A 252 -12.96 6.83 5.25
N LEU A 253 -12.18 7.91 5.37
CA LEU A 253 -12.71 9.27 5.34
C LEU A 253 -13.05 9.62 3.89
N LEU A 254 -14.35 9.81 3.64
CA LEU A 254 -14.83 10.28 2.35
C LEU A 254 -14.72 11.81 2.33
N PRO A 255 -14.08 12.41 1.33
CA PRO A 255 -14.19 13.85 1.15
C PRO A 255 -15.66 14.20 0.97
N ASP A 256 -16.12 15.20 1.70
CA ASP A 256 -17.48 15.72 1.57
C ASP A 256 -17.76 15.96 0.09
N ARG A 257 -18.76 15.23 -0.44
CA ARG A 257 -19.29 15.54 -1.76
C ARG A 257 -19.93 16.91 -1.66
N GLN A 258 -19.21 17.95 -2.06
CA GLN A 258 -19.84 19.20 -2.39
C GLN A 258 -20.76 18.94 -3.59
N ILE A 259 -22.00 18.62 -3.30
CA ILE A 259 -23.06 18.68 -4.29
C ILE A 259 -23.18 20.18 -4.59
N ARG A 260 -22.52 20.66 -5.62
CA ARG A 260 -22.86 21.94 -6.22
C ARG A 260 -24.24 21.73 -6.82
N ILE A 261 -25.26 22.15 -6.12
CA ILE A 261 -26.53 22.49 -6.71
C ILE A 261 -26.17 23.71 -7.58
N ILE A 262 -25.94 23.48 -8.85
CA ILE A 262 -25.85 24.56 -9.82
C ILE A 262 -27.30 25.02 -9.93
N ASP A 263 -27.62 26.14 -9.30
CA ASP A 263 -28.86 26.83 -9.55
C ASP A 263 -29.02 27.00 -11.05
N ASN A 264 -30.19 26.64 -11.57
CA ASN A 264 -30.45 26.66 -13.01
C ASN A 264 -30.03 28.01 -13.57
N PRO A 265 -29.07 28.09 -14.53
CA PRO A 265 -28.56 29.36 -15.04
C PRO A 265 -29.66 30.28 -15.59
N GLN A 266 -30.86 29.78 -15.84
CA GLN A 266 -32.02 30.57 -16.23
C GLN A 266 -32.60 31.43 -15.11
N HIS A 267 -32.34 31.12 -13.82
CA HIS A 267 -32.77 31.99 -12.70
C HIS A 267 -31.80 33.14 -12.42
N ALA A 268 -30.59 33.12 -12.92
CA ALA A 268 -29.63 34.22 -12.72
C ALA A 268 -29.80 35.39 -13.70
N LEU A 269 -30.67 35.29 -14.69
CA LEU A 269 -30.88 36.31 -15.73
C LEU A 269 -32.19 37.11 -15.57
N HIS A 270 -32.99 36.82 -14.58
CA HIS A 270 -34.25 37.59 -14.31
C HIS A 270 -34.18 38.25 -12.96
N GLY A 271 -33.42 39.34 -12.89
CA GLY A 271 -33.76 40.46 -12.07
C GLY A 271 -34.83 41.28 -12.78
N ASP A 272 -36.01 41.31 -12.16
CA ASP A 272 -37.05 42.31 -12.36
C ASP A 272 -37.60 42.45 -13.81
N GLU A 273 -38.67 41.69 -14.08
CA GLU A 273 -39.81 42.16 -14.88
C GLU A 273 -40.95 41.14 -14.79
N THR A 274 -41.99 41.52 -14.07
CA THR A 274 -43.33 40.93 -14.06
C THR A 274 -44.04 41.20 -15.38
N VAL A 275 -43.84 40.37 -16.40
CA VAL A 275 -44.82 40.33 -17.54
C VAL A 275 -44.75 38.96 -18.22
N GLU A 276 -45.95 38.33 -18.32
CA GLU A 276 -46.32 37.29 -19.26
C GLU A 276 -45.89 35.81 -18.98
N LEU A 277 -46.57 35.26 -17.99
CA LEU A 277 -46.55 33.81 -17.68
C LEU A 277 -47.50 32.97 -18.60
N SER A 278 -48.14 33.58 -19.59
CA SER A 278 -49.16 32.89 -20.41
C SER A 278 -48.64 32.34 -21.74
N THR A 279 -47.48 32.79 -22.24
CA THR A 279 -46.98 32.37 -23.56
C THR A 279 -45.92 31.23 -23.48
N GLN A 280 -45.43 30.91 -22.28
CA GLN A 280 -44.42 29.85 -22.11
C GLN A 280 -45.01 28.45 -21.84
N LEU A 281 -46.32 28.37 -21.54
CA LEU A 281 -46.99 27.07 -21.31
C LEU A 281 -47.34 26.31 -22.57
N GLU A 282 -47.44 26.98 -23.74
CA GLU A 282 -47.75 26.30 -24.98
C GLU A 282 -46.53 25.68 -25.68
N THR A 283 -45.31 26.12 -25.33
CA THR A 283 -44.07 25.52 -25.89
C THR A 283 -43.57 24.31 -25.08
N SER A 284 -44.17 24.04 -23.90
CA SER A 284 -43.79 22.88 -23.10
C SER A 284 -44.51 21.58 -23.46
N VAL A 285 -45.46 21.62 -24.42
CA VAL A 285 -46.22 20.44 -24.82
C VAL A 285 -45.48 19.56 -25.84
N ASN A 286 -44.40 20.04 -26.44
CA ASN A 286 -43.56 19.26 -27.40
C ASN A 286 -42.26 18.72 -26.76
N ILE A 287 -42.28 18.35 -25.48
CA ILE A 287 -41.13 17.71 -24.80
C ILE A 287 -40.79 16.33 -25.40
N GLY A 288 -41.66 15.75 -26.19
CA GLY A 288 -41.44 14.42 -26.85
C GLY A 288 -40.46 14.43 -28.02
N GLU A 289 -40.14 15.58 -28.61
CA GLU A 289 -39.27 15.66 -29.79
C GLU A 289 -37.88 16.27 -29.56
N HIS A 290 -37.57 16.65 -28.32
CA HIS A 290 -36.23 17.14 -28.00
C HIS A 290 -35.21 16.01 -27.99
N ALA A 291 -34.00 16.27 -28.50
CA ALA A 291 -32.86 15.35 -28.50
C ALA A 291 -32.54 14.78 -27.10
N PHE A 292 -32.92 15.51 -26.03
CA PHE A 292 -32.79 15.08 -24.63
C PHE A 292 -33.80 13.97 -24.26
N ALA A 293 -35.01 14.00 -24.78
CA ALA A 293 -36.02 12.95 -24.56
C ALA A 293 -35.71 11.67 -25.38
N GLN A 294 -35.12 11.83 -26.56
CA GLN A 294 -34.60 10.70 -27.32
C GLN A 294 -33.38 10.07 -26.66
N MET A 295 -32.48 10.89 -26.05
CA MET A 295 -31.35 10.39 -25.25
C MET A 295 -31.80 9.63 -24.02
N GLN A 296 -32.85 10.06 -23.33
CA GLN A 296 -33.39 9.37 -22.15
C GLN A 296 -34.07 8.04 -22.56
N GLY A 297 -34.79 8.01 -23.63
CA GLY A 297 -35.50 6.82 -24.08
C GLY A 297 -34.59 5.65 -24.48
N ASP A 298 -33.44 5.95 -25.11
CA ASP A 298 -32.49 4.91 -25.54
C ASP A 298 -31.54 4.47 -24.45
N LEU A 299 -30.98 5.39 -23.67
CA LEU A 299 -30.00 5.05 -22.64
C LEU A 299 -30.63 4.41 -21.40
N ASP A 300 -31.81 4.86 -20.99
CA ASP A 300 -32.50 4.26 -19.84
C ASP A 300 -33.12 2.91 -20.19
N ARG A 301 -33.59 2.73 -21.43
CA ARG A 301 -34.05 1.44 -21.92
C ARG A 301 -32.92 0.43 -22.06
N GLN A 302 -31.72 0.87 -22.49
CA GLN A 302 -30.50 0.04 -22.49
C GLN A 302 -30.03 -0.29 -21.10
N ARG A 303 -30.14 0.65 -20.14
CA ARG A 303 -29.82 0.40 -18.72
C ARG A 303 -30.80 -0.57 -18.06
N LEU A 304 -32.09 -0.47 -18.38
CA LEU A 304 -33.13 -1.37 -17.86
C LEU A 304 -33.04 -2.79 -18.45
N LEU A 305 -32.54 -2.93 -19.68
CA LEU A 305 -32.38 -4.24 -20.35
C LEU A 305 -31.02 -4.90 -19.99
N GLY A 306 -30.15 -4.26 -19.21
CA GLY A 306 -28.84 -4.80 -18.86
C GLY A 306 -27.83 -4.89 -20.03
N GLU A 307 -28.25 -4.49 -21.23
CA GLU A 307 -27.39 -4.42 -22.39
C GLU A 307 -26.59 -3.11 -22.38
N ARG A 308 -25.41 -3.15 -21.74
CA ARG A 308 -24.38 -2.18 -22.08
C ARG A 308 -23.94 -2.47 -23.52
N PRO A 309 -23.89 -1.44 -24.41
CA PRO A 309 -23.12 -1.61 -25.62
C PRO A 309 -21.73 -2.06 -25.20
N PRO A 310 -21.10 -3.06 -25.82
CA PRO A 310 -19.77 -3.49 -25.48
C PRO A 310 -18.90 -2.23 -25.57
N ALA A 311 -18.44 -1.74 -24.42
CA ALA A 311 -17.47 -0.66 -24.37
C ALA A 311 -16.29 -1.21 -25.16
N ASP A 312 -15.98 -0.60 -26.29
CA ASP A 312 -14.85 -1.00 -27.09
C ASP A 312 -13.61 -0.93 -26.15
N PRO A 313 -13.03 -2.08 -25.78
CA PRO A 313 -11.91 -2.09 -24.82
C PRO A 313 -10.77 -1.22 -25.30
N LEU A 314 -10.66 -1.04 -26.61
CA LEU A 314 -9.66 -0.23 -27.26
C LEU A 314 -9.90 1.28 -27.02
N ALA A 315 -11.16 1.71 -27.10
CA ALA A 315 -11.53 3.11 -26.85
C ALA A 315 -11.30 3.52 -25.39
N ASP A 316 -11.58 2.63 -24.43
CA ASP A 316 -11.34 2.90 -22.98
C ASP A 316 -9.83 2.96 -22.67
N ILE A 317 -9.02 2.12 -23.31
CA ILE A 317 -7.56 2.15 -23.20
C ILE A 317 -7.00 3.45 -23.81
N MET A 318 -7.47 3.83 -24.99
CA MET A 318 -7.04 5.07 -25.65
C MET A 318 -7.42 6.31 -24.83
N LEU A 319 -8.63 6.35 -24.28
CA LEU A 319 -9.07 7.46 -23.42
C LEU A 319 -8.20 7.59 -22.16
N LYS A 320 -7.88 6.48 -21.51
CA LYS A 320 -6.98 6.48 -20.35
C LYS A 320 -5.57 6.94 -20.71
N GLN A 321 -5.06 6.53 -21.86
CA GLN A 321 -3.74 6.97 -22.35
C GLN A 321 -3.74 8.47 -22.66
N MET A 322 -4.80 9.00 -23.26
CA MET A 322 -4.94 10.44 -23.53
C MET A 322 -5.00 11.24 -22.21
N GLN A 323 -5.81 10.81 -21.25
CA GLN A 323 -5.92 11.46 -19.94
C GLN A 323 -4.59 11.45 -19.18
N HIS A 324 -3.85 10.33 -19.24
CA HIS A 324 -2.53 10.22 -18.61
C HIS A 324 -1.52 11.17 -19.28
N LYS A 325 -1.52 11.22 -20.61
CA LYS A 325 -0.66 12.13 -21.38
C LYS A 325 -0.97 13.60 -21.07
N GLU A 326 -2.24 13.97 -21.05
CA GLU A 326 -2.69 15.32 -20.73
C GLU A 326 -2.31 15.74 -19.29
N ARG A 327 -2.47 14.82 -18.31
CA ARG A 327 -2.04 15.05 -16.94
C ARG A 327 -0.54 15.32 -16.85
N TYR A 328 0.27 14.52 -17.54
CA TYR A 328 1.72 14.71 -17.57
C TYR A 328 2.11 16.03 -18.25
N GLU A 329 1.51 16.38 -19.40
CA GLU A 329 1.81 17.63 -20.09
C GLU A 329 1.44 18.88 -19.26
N ARG A 330 0.39 18.79 -18.46
CA ARG A 330 0.02 19.83 -17.48
C ARG A 330 1.08 20.00 -16.41
N LEU A 331 1.58 18.91 -15.85
CA LEU A 331 2.67 18.94 -14.86
C LEU A 331 3.98 19.45 -15.48
N LEU A 332 4.30 19.05 -16.70
CA LEU A 332 5.49 19.53 -17.39
C LEU A 332 5.44 21.04 -17.68
N ARG A 333 4.26 21.58 -18.03
CA ARG A 333 4.07 23.04 -18.16
C ARG A 333 4.27 23.75 -16.83
N ARG A 334 3.68 23.23 -15.75
CA ARG A 334 3.87 23.77 -14.40
C ARG A 334 5.35 23.72 -13.98
N ALA A 335 6.03 22.61 -14.22
CA ALA A 335 7.46 22.45 -13.92
C ALA A 335 8.36 23.46 -14.61
N LYS A 336 7.94 23.97 -15.78
CA LYS A 336 8.67 25.02 -16.51
C LYS A 336 8.35 26.45 -16.07
N THR A 337 7.22 26.66 -15.40
CA THR A 337 6.72 28.00 -15.06
C THR A 337 6.78 28.30 -13.55
N GLU A 338 6.73 27.29 -12.71
CA GLU A 338 6.79 27.46 -11.26
C GLU A 338 8.23 27.66 -10.76
N ASP A 339 8.37 28.46 -9.70
CA ASP A 339 9.64 28.59 -9.01
C ASP A 339 9.93 27.35 -8.18
N LEU A 340 10.97 26.64 -8.56
CA LEU A 340 11.44 25.39 -7.95
C LEU A 340 12.78 25.54 -7.22
N THR A 341 13.24 26.79 -6.99
CA THR A 341 14.52 27.08 -6.32
C THR A 341 14.58 26.50 -4.92
N GLU A 342 13.46 26.43 -4.21
CA GLU A 342 13.33 25.76 -2.90
C GLU A 342 13.77 24.29 -2.95
N VAL A 343 13.48 23.59 -4.04
CA VAL A 343 13.79 22.16 -4.21
C VAL A 343 15.15 21.96 -4.86
N SER A 344 15.43 22.73 -5.93
CA SER A 344 16.70 22.64 -6.65
C SER A 344 17.90 23.07 -5.78
N GLY A 345 17.69 24.04 -4.88
CA GLY A 345 18.74 24.53 -3.96
C GLY A 345 19.15 23.50 -2.91
N ILE A 346 18.36 22.45 -2.66
CA ILE A 346 18.74 21.36 -1.76
C ILE A 346 19.87 20.50 -2.35
N GLY A 347 19.97 20.41 -3.68
CA GLY A 347 21.02 19.63 -4.34
C GLY A 347 20.90 18.11 -4.18
N CYS A 348 19.75 17.60 -3.75
CA CYS A 348 19.56 16.16 -3.52
C CYS A 348 19.40 15.35 -4.81
N LEU A 349 19.00 15.98 -5.91
CA LEU A 349 18.81 15.35 -7.21
C LEU A 349 19.45 16.21 -8.29
N TYR A 350 20.38 15.64 -9.05
CA TYR A 350 21.10 16.35 -10.11
C TYR A 350 21.61 15.39 -11.20
N GLN A 351 21.89 15.95 -12.37
CA GLN A 351 22.61 15.22 -13.41
C GLN A 351 24.11 15.34 -13.16
N SER A 352 24.81 14.23 -13.13
CA SER A 352 26.28 14.15 -13.12
C SER A 352 26.80 13.94 -14.54
N GLY A 353 27.94 13.28 -14.73
CA GLY A 353 28.48 12.97 -16.05
C GLY A 353 27.74 11.82 -16.75
N VAL A 354 28.52 10.93 -17.35
CA VAL A 354 28.03 9.77 -18.09
C VAL A 354 28.64 8.47 -17.56
N ASP A 355 27.95 7.36 -17.76
CA ASP A 355 28.51 6.05 -17.48
C ASP A 355 29.48 5.58 -18.58
N ARG A 356 30.10 4.40 -18.41
CA ARG A 356 31.05 3.82 -19.39
C ARG A 356 30.43 3.54 -20.78
N GLN A 357 29.11 3.57 -20.90
CA GLN A 357 28.37 3.42 -22.14
C GLN A 357 27.88 4.76 -22.73
N GLY A 358 28.31 5.88 -22.14
CA GLY A 358 27.93 7.23 -22.57
C GLY A 358 26.49 7.63 -22.19
N ARG A 359 25.85 6.92 -21.28
CA ARG A 359 24.48 7.24 -20.82
C ARG A 359 24.52 8.27 -19.69
N PRO A 360 23.67 9.30 -19.71
CA PRO A 360 23.58 10.28 -18.61
C PRO A 360 23.33 9.61 -17.26
N VAL A 361 24.06 10.05 -16.25
CA VAL A 361 23.92 9.60 -14.86
C VAL A 361 23.14 10.65 -14.09
N VAL A 362 22.04 10.24 -13.47
CA VAL A 362 21.28 11.05 -12.52
C VAL A 362 21.61 10.57 -11.12
N VAL A 363 22.08 11.48 -10.28
CA VAL A 363 22.42 11.21 -8.88
C VAL A 363 21.29 11.66 -7.98
N PHE A 364 20.90 10.77 -7.07
CA PHE A 364 19.97 11.08 -6.00
C PHE A 364 20.60 10.78 -4.62
N VAL A 365 20.74 11.82 -3.80
CA VAL A 365 21.33 11.75 -2.47
C VAL A 365 20.22 11.73 -1.43
N GLY A 366 19.91 10.53 -0.91
CA GLY A 366 18.77 10.32 -0.03
C GLY A 366 18.82 11.14 1.26
N LYS A 367 20.00 11.26 1.90
CA LYS A 367 20.17 12.04 3.14
C LYS A 367 19.77 13.51 3.00
N TRP A 368 19.95 14.08 1.82
CA TRP A 368 19.63 15.49 1.58
C TRP A 368 18.17 15.74 1.22
N PHE A 369 17.40 14.70 0.94
CA PHE A 369 15.98 14.85 0.61
C PHE A 369 15.13 15.01 1.88
N PRO A 370 14.63 16.21 2.22
CA PRO A 370 13.89 16.44 3.46
C PRO A 370 12.39 16.13 3.26
N ALA A 371 12.05 14.85 3.05
CA ALA A 371 10.72 14.39 2.66
C ALA A 371 9.58 14.89 3.56
N THR A 372 9.87 15.18 4.84
CA THR A 372 8.90 15.65 5.81
C THR A 372 8.70 17.17 5.82
N LYS A 373 9.64 17.93 5.23
CA LYS A 373 9.64 19.41 5.27
C LYS A 373 9.40 20.03 3.90
N ILE A 374 9.68 19.29 2.83
CA ILE A 374 9.58 19.78 1.46
C ILE A 374 8.15 19.68 0.94
N ASN A 375 7.78 20.61 0.08
CA ASN A 375 6.56 20.45 -0.71
C ASN A 375 6.77 19.34 -1.77
N LEU A 376 6.13 18.18 -1.54
CA LEU A 376 6.28 17.00 -2.38
C LEU A 376 5.75 17.21 -3.82
N ASP A 377 4.79 18.12 -4.03
CA ASP A 377 4.32 18.48 -5.36
C ASP A 377 5.41 19.25 -6.13
N LYS A 378 6.09 20.20 -5.48
CA LYS A 378 7.24 20.89 -6.07
C LYS A 378 8.41 19.92 -6.31
N ALA A 379 8.61 18.95 -5.42
CA ALA A 379 9.62 17.90 -5.61
C ALA A 379 9.33 17.05 -6.86
N LEU A 380 8.08 16.69 -7.10
CA LEU A 380 7.65 16.01 -8.33
C LEU A 380 7.87 16.89 -9.57
N LEU A 381 7.53 18.17 -9.51
CA LEU A 381 7.74 19.08 -10.62
C LEU A 381 9.23 19.25 -10.95
N TYR A 382 10.09 19.38 -9.93
CA TYR A 382 11.54 19.44 -10.12
C TYR A 382 12.10 18.15 -10.72
N LEU A 383 11.63 16.98 -10.26
CA LEU A 383 12.01 15.70 -10.85
C LEU A 383 11.63 15.63 -12.33
N ILE A 384 10.42 16.09 -12.69
CA ILE A 384 9.99 16.15 -14.10
C ILE A 384 10.85 17.14 -14.90
N GLN A 385 11.14 18.32 -14.35
CA GLN A 385 11.95 19.35 -15.01
C GLN A 385 13.36 18.83 -15.34
N LEU A 386 14.00 18.16 -14.37
CA LEU A 386 15.35 17.62 -14.53
C LEU A 386 15.38 16.44 -15.50
N LEU A 387 14.43 15.51 -15.35
CA LEU A 387 14.48 14.25 -16.08
C LEU A 387 13.88 14.31 -17.49
N ASP A 388 12.92 15.18 -17.80
CA ASP A 388 12.25 15.20 -19.11
C ASP A 388 13.21 15.32 -20.31
N PRO A 389 14.26 16.16 -20.28
CA PRO A 389 15.26 16.21 -21.35
C PRO A 389 16.11 14.93 -21.44
N ILE A 390 16.43 14.31 -20.28
CA ILE A 390 17.31 13.14 -20.16
C ILE A 390 16.62 11.87 -20.65
N VAL A 391 15.35 11.67 -20.29
CA VAL A 391 14.60 10.45 -20.57
C VAL A 391 14.19 10.26 -22.04
N LYS A 392 14.60 11.16 -22.90
CA LYS A 392 14.48 11.00 -24.37
C LYS A 392 15.39 9.89 -24.89
N GLY A 393 16.52 9.68 -24.22
CA GLY A 393 17.49 8.61 -24.47
C GLY A 393 17.62 7.68 -23.26
N ASP A 394 18.51 6.70 -23.40
CA ASP A 394 18.87 5.78 -22.34
C ASP A 394 19.60 6.51 -21.22
N TYR A 395 19.28 6.22 -19.96
CA TYR A 395 19.90 6.83 -18.79
C TYR A 395 20.01 5.86 -17.61
N VAL A 396 20.77 6.23 -16.61
CA VAL A 396 20.98 5.47 -15.38
C VAL A 396 20.79 6.37 -14.16
N ILE A 397 20.39 5.77 -13.03
CA ILE A 397 20.24 6.48 -11.75
C ILE A 397 21.19 5.86 -10.73
N ALA A 398 21.91 6.71 -9.99
CA ALA A 398 22.69 6.32 -8.82
C ALA A 398 22.03 6.92 -7.56
N TYR A 399 21.43 6.08 -6.75
CA TYR A 399 20.80 6.47 -5.49
C TYR A 399 21.70 6.15 -4.30
N PHE A 400 22.19 7.19 -3.65
CA PHE A 400 22.99 7.07 -2.44
C PHE A 400 22.09 7.06 -1.20
N HIS A 401 21.95 5.86 -0.65
CA HIS A 401 21.16 5.64 0.57
C HIS A 401 21.98 5.85 1.86
N THR A 402 23.20 6.31 1.73
CA THR A 402 24.18 6.52 2.81
C THR A 402 23.62 7.44 3.89
N LEU A 403 23.58 6.95 5.14
CA LEU A 403 23.11 7.71 6.30
C LEU A 403 21.73 8.35 6.13
N THR A 404 20.86 7.76 5.30
CA THR A 404 19.50 8.24 5.09
C THR A 404 18.65 7.86 6.29
N ALA A 405 17.95 8.83 6.88
CA ALA A 405 17.08 8.68 8.04
C ALA A 405 15.60 8.56 7.60
N SER A 406 14.73 8.20 8.54
CA SER A 406 13.28 8.07 8.26
C SER A 406 12.63 9.37 7.75
N SER A 407 13.12 10.53 8.22
CA SER A 407 12.68 11.86 7.74
C SER A 407 12.99 12.14 6.27
N ASN A 408 13.86 11.34 5.66
CA ASN A 408 14.24 11.47 4.26
C ASN A 408 13.43 10.57 3.32
N TYR A 409 12.56 9.71 3.86
CA TYR A 409 11.74 8.84 3.03
C TYR A 409 10.39 9.49 2.72
N PRO A 410 10.07 9.68 1.44
CA PRO A 410 8.70 10.03 1.08
C PRO A 410 7.77 8.84 1.35
N SER A 411 6.48 9.13 1.56
CA SER A 411 5.50 8.09 1.76
C SER A 411 5.41 7.15 0.54
N LEU A 412 5.09 5.89 0.78
CA LEU A 412 4.83 4.92 -0.31
C LEU A 412 3.73 5.39 -1.26
N HIS A 413 2.73 6.06 -0.72
CA HIS A 413 1.65 6.64 -1.51
C HIS A 413 2.20 7.65 -2.52
N TRP A 414 3.07 8.56 -2.09
CA TRP A 414 3.68 9.54 -2.98
C TRP A 414 4.58 8.88 -4.04
N LEU A 415 5.41 7.90 -3.66
CA LEU A 415 6.24 7.15 -4.62
C LEU A 415 5.39 6.46 -5.69
N ARG A 416 4.26 5.90 -5.28
CA ARG A 416 3.29 5.30 -6.21
C ARG A 416 2.67 6.33 -7.13
N GLU A 417 2.30 7.49 -6.59
CA GLU A 417 1.75 8.59 -7.38
C GLU A 417 2.77 9.08 -8.43
N VAL A 418 4.02 9.32 -8.01
CA VAL A 418 5.13 9.66 -8.92
C VAL A 418 5.27 8.61 -10.03
N TYR A 419 5.31 7.33 -9.65
CA TYR A 419 5.43 6.23 -10.61
C TYR A 419 4.27 6.19 -11.61
N ASN A 420 3.05 6.45 -11.17
CA ASN A 420 1.86 6.43 -12.01
C ASN A 420 1.76 7.66 -12.92
N VAL A 421 2.23 8.81 -12.48
CA VAL A 421 2.22 10.06 -13.25
C VAL A 421 3.26 10.05 -14.38
N LEU A 422 4.43 9.44 -14.14
CA LEU A 422 5.51 9.42 -15.10
C LEU A 422 5.19 8.54 -16.32
N PRO A 423 5.33 9.08 -17.57
CA PRO A 423 5.13 8.35 -18.80
C PRO A 423 6.03 7.11 -18.93
N TYR A 424 5.61 6.21 -19.81
CA TYR A 424 6.35 4.97 -20.08
C TYR A 424 7.81 5.18 -20.48
N LYS A 425 8.15 6.30 -21.15
CA LYS A 425 9.52 6.66 -21.54
C LYS A 425 10.50 6.67 -20.36
N TYR A 426 10.05 7.13 -19.16
CA TYR A 426 10.86 7.12 -17.94
C TYR A 426 11.24 5.71 -17.50
N LYS A 427 10.33 4.79 -17.65
CA LYS A 427 10.50 3.37 -17.26
C LYS A 427 11.26 2.58 -18.30
N LYS A 428 10.98 2.82 -19.59
CA LYS A 428 11.61 2.15 -20.73
C LYS A 428 13.09 2.50 -20.86
N ASN A 429 13.42 3.79 -20.81
CA ASN A 429 14.76 4.29 -21.09
C ASN A 429 15.68 4.27 -19.86
N LEU A 430 15.16 4.05 -18.66
CA LEU A 430 15.97 3.70 -17.50
C LEU A 430 16.62 2.33 -17.75
N LYS A 431 17.96 2.27 -17.78
CA LYS A 431 18.70 1.02 -17.96
C LYS A 431 19.12 0.40 -16.66
N HIS A 432 19.68 1.17 -15.76
CA HIS A 432 20.09 0.70 -14.45
C HIS A 432 19.70 1.70 -13.36
N PHE A 433 19.34 1.16 -12.22
CA PHE A 433 19.09 1.89 -10.99
C PHE A 433 20.00 1.30 -9.92
N TYR A 434 21.07 2.00 -9.59
CA TYR A 434 22.06 1.58 -8.60
C TYR A 434 21.68 2.14 -7.23
N ILE A 435 21.59 1.28 -6.22
CA ILE A 435 21.34 1.66 -4.83
C ILE A 435 22.63 1.40 -4.05
N ILE A 436 23.27 2.45 -3.59
CA ILE A 436 24.53 2.40 -2.87
C ILE A 436 24.25 2.43 -1.37
N HIS A 437 24.95 1.60 -0.59
CA HIS A 437 24.75 1.38 0.84
C HIS A 437 23.30 1.00 1.19
N PRO A 438 22.71 -0.02 0.54
CA PRO A 438 21.33 -0.40 0.79
C PRO A 438 21.17 -0.95 2.20
N THR A 439 20.21 -0.42 2.93
CA THR A 439 19.79 -0.99 4.21
C THR A 439 18.80 -2.13 3.98
N PHE A 440 18.50 -2.90 5.03
CA PHE A 440 17.46 -3.93 4.95
C PHE A 440 16.11 -3.33 4.50
N TRP A 441 15.78 -2.16 5.02
CA TRP A 441 14.54 -1.45 4.65
C TRP A 441 14.50 -1.09 3.15
N THR A 442 15.59 -0.53 2.61
CA THR A 442 15.66 -0.23 1.17
C THR A 442 15.57 -1.47 0.30
N LYS A 443 16.22 -2.56 0.70
CA LYS A 443 16.13 -3.84 -0.02
C LYS A 443 14.70 -4.36 -0.04
N MET A 444 14.01 -4.31 1.10
CA MET A 444 12.62 -4.72 1.23
C MET A 444 11.68 -3.83 0.41
N MET A 445 11.83 -2.50 0.52
CA MET A 445 11.04 -1.54 -0.25
C MET A 445 11.24 -1.69 -1.75
N THR A 446 12.49 -1.89 -2.16
CA THR A 446 12.82 -2.12 -3.56
C THR A 446 12.23 -3.43 -4.06
N TRP A 447 12.35 -4.50 -3.29
CA TRP A 447 11.73 -5.79 -3.59
C TRP A 447 10.20 -5.65 -3.75
N TRP A 448 9.56 -5.00 -2.78
CA TRP A 448 8.11 -4.76 -2.81
C TRP A 448 7.70 -3.93 -4.03
N PHE A 449 8.35 -2.78 -4.24
CA PHE A 449 8.05 -1.89 -5.35
C PHE A 449 8.25 -2.57 -6.71
N THR A 450 9.34 -3.31 -6.88
CA THR A 450 9.64 -3.99 -8.14
C THR A 450 8.78 -5.23 -8.36
N THR A 451 8.28 -5.85 -7.31
CA THR A 451 7.43 -7.03 -7.44
C THR A 451 5.99 -6.65 -7.78
N PHE A 452 5.44 -5.63 -7.12
CA PHE A 452 4.02 -5.30 -7.22
C PHE A 452 3.71 -4.08 -8.10
N MET A 453 4.59 -3.08 -8.09
CA MET A 453 4.32 -1.82 -8.79
C MET A 453 5.02 -1.73 -10.15
N ALA A 454 6.22 -2.26 -10.26
CA ALA A 454 7.07 -2.06 -11.41
C ALA A 454 7.90 -3.30 -11.77
N PRO A 455 7.28 -4.44 -12.15
CA PRO A 455 8.02 -5.67 -12.48
C PRO A 455 9.09 -5.46 -13.57
N ALA A 456 8.81 -4.56 -14.53
CA ALA A 456 9.75 -4.23 -15.59
C ALA A 456 11.03 -3.53 -15.10
N ILE A 457 11.03 -2.97 -13.90
CA ILE A 457 12.20 -2.31 -13.31
C ILE A 457 13.03 -3.30 -12.47
N LYS A 458 12.46 -4.43 -12.05
CA LYS A 458 13.13 -5.41 -11.20
C LYS A 458 14.52 -5.80 -11.68
N GLN A 459 14.66 -6.06 -12.98
CA GLN A 459 15.94 -6.45 -13.60
C GLN A 459 16.95 -5.29 -13.72
N LYS A 460 16.49 -4.05 -13.55
CA LYS A 460 17.31 -2.84 -13.68
C LYS A 460 17.88 -2.36 -12.34
N VAL A 461 17.37 -2.90 -11.23
CA VAL A 461 17.78 -2.47 -9.88
C VAL A 461 18.96 -3.30 -9.40
N HIS A 462 20.03 -2.62 -9.04
CA HIS A 462 21.28 -3.20 -8.54
C HIS A 462 21.63 -2.63 -7.18
N ASN A 463 21.78 -3.49 -6.19
CA ASN A 463 22.19 -3.10 -4.85
C ASN A 463 23.71 -3.24 -4.73
N LEU A 464 24.40 -2.12 -4.48
CA LEU A 464 25.85 -2.06 -4.35
C LEU A 464 26.21 -1.79 -2.88
N PRO A 465 27.08 -2.63 -2.28
CA PRO A 465 27.47 -2.48 -0.89
C PRO A 465 28.36 -1.27 -0.63
N GLY A 466 28.99 -0.71 -1.66
CA GLY A 466 29.90 0.42 -1.55
C GLY A 466 30.10 1.18 -2.85
N VAL A 467 30.80 2.30 -2.76
CA VAL A 467 31.04 3.23 -3.88
C VAL A 467 32.01 2.63 -4.91
N GLU A 468 33.01 1.87 -4.48
CA GLU A 468 33.99 1.25 -5.36
C GLU A 468 33.33 0.33 -6.42
N TYR A 469 32.27 -0.39 -6.02
CA TYR A 469 31.52 -1.23 -6.96
C TYR A 469 30.79 -0.42 -8.03
N LEU A 470 30.48 0.87 -7.75
CA LEU A 470 29.88 1.78 -8.72
C LEU A 470 30.91 2.21 -9.78
N TYR A 471 32.20 2.30 -9.40
CA TYR A 471 33.28 2.71 -10.31
C TYR A 471 33.57 1.66 -11.42
N GLU A 472 33.12 0.44 -11.25
CA GLU A 472 33.18 -0.55 -12.32
C GLU A 472 32.31 -0.16 -13.53
N VAL A 473 31.21 0.55 -13.30
CA VAL A 473 30.23 0.91 -14.31
C VAL A 473 30.21 2.41 -14.63
N MET A 474 30.71 3.25 -13.73
CA MET A 474 30.76 4.71 -13.87
C MET A 474 32.19 5.20 -13.58
N PRO A 475 32.84 5.94 -14.51
CA PRO A 475 34.15 6.51 -14.21
C PRO A 475 34.09 7.48 -13.03
N PRO A 476 35.06 7.45 -12.09
CA PRO A 476 35.07 8.32 -10.92
C PRO A 476 35.06 9.83 -11.26
N ASP A 477 35.71 10.20 -12.34
CA ASP A 477 35.79 11.57 -12.86
C ASP A 477 34.46 12.11 -13.42
N GLN A 478 33.52 11.19 -13.74
CA GLN A 478 32.18 11.51 -14.25
C GLN A 478 31.12 11.57 -13.15
N LEU A 479 31.48 11.27 -11.90
CA LEU A 479 30.55 11.10 -10.82
C LEU A 479 30.86 12.07 -9.67
N GLU A 480 30.02 13.09 -9.51
CA GLU A 480 30.07 13.96 -8.34
C GLU A 480 29.43 13.27 -7.15
N ILE A 481 30.23 12.95 -6.12
CA ILE A 481 29.77 12.30 -4.89
C ILE A 481 30.09 13.21 -3.71
N PRO A 482 29.12 13.50 -2.83
CA PRO A 482 29.39 14.22 -1.57
C PRO A 482 30.41 13.51 -0.70
N ALA A 483 31.38 14.26 -0.14
CA ALA A 483 32.52 13.73 0.61
C ALA A 483 32.10 12.76 1.75
N TYR A 484 31.01 13.06 2.47
CA TYR A 484 30.55 12.19 3.57
C TYR A 484 30.17 10.78 3.11
N ILE A 485 29.81 10.58 1.84
CA ILE A 485 29.46 9.25 1.29
C ILE A 485 30.73 8.42 1.15
N THR A 486 31.79 9.00 0.60
CA THR A 486 33.09 8.33 0.44
C THR A 486 33.77 8.09 1.79
N GLU A 487 33.68 9.03 2.72
CA GLU A 487 34.16 8.88 4.10
C GLU A 487 33.44 7.71 4.80
N TYR A 488 32.11 7.68 4.72
CA TYR A 488 31.32 6.58 5.30
C TYR A 488 31.67 5.24 4.65
N ASP A 489 31.79 5.21 3.33
CA ASP A 489 32.15 4.00 2.59
C ASP A 489 33.52 3.45 3.01
N MET A 490 34.51 4.32 3.15
CA MET A 490 35.83 3.94 3.65
C MET A 490 35.78 3.40 5.08
N THR A 491 34.88 3.90 5.91
CA THR A 491 34.70 3.41 7.29
C THR A 491 34.17 1.97 7.33
N ILE A 492 33.23 1.63 6.46
CA ILE A 492 32.54 0.32 6.48
C ILE A 492 33.16 -0.72 5.54
N ASN A 493 33.73 -0.29 4.42
CA ASN A 493 34.23 -1.15 3.36
C ASN A 493 35.76 -1.04 3.15
N GLY A 494 36.45 -0.08 3.78
CA GLY A 494 37.86 0.16 3.53
C GLY A 494 38.74 -1.07 3.67
N LEU A 495 38.52 -1.91 4.68
CA LEU A 495 39.23 -3.17 4.83
C LEU A 495 39.00 -4.15 3.68
N ARG A 496 37.78 -4.19 3.13
CA ARG A 496 37.46 -5.07 1.98
C ARG A 496 38.13 -4.61 0.70
N TYR A 497 38.32 -3.32 0.53
CA TYR A 497 38.99 -2.77 -0.66
C TYR A 497 40.50 -3.01 -0.65
N TYR A 498 41.14 -2.97 0.54
CA TYR A 498 42.59 -3.11 0.70
C TYR A 498 43.04 -4.55 1.02
N GLN A 499 42.14 -5.44 1.50
CA GLN A 499 42.46 -6.82 1.86
C GLN A 499 41.35 -7.80 1.37
N PRO A 500 41.13 -7.92 0.06
CA PRO A 500 40.03 -8.72 -0.47
C PRO A 500 40.16 -10.23 -0.20
N GLU A 501 41.39 -10.78 -0.05
CA GLU A 501 41.60 -12.22 0.09
C GLU A 501 41.33 -12.78 1.50
N GLN A 502 41.35 -11.96 2.55
CA GLN A 502 41.13 -12.43 3.93
C GLN A 502 39.65 -12.62 4.30
N VAL A 503 38.73 -12.01 3.55
CA VAL A 503 37.28 -12.08 3.82
C VAL A 503 36.65 -13.36 3.23
N LEU A 504 37.23 -13.93 2.19
CA LEU A 504 36.75 -15.17 1.58
C LEU A 504 37.09 -16.43 2.38
N SER A 505 38.13 -16.39 3.20
CA SER A 505 38.57 -17.56 4.01
C SER A 505 37.73 -17.71 5.32
N SER A 506 37.09 -16.68 5.80
CA SER A 506 36.23 -16.75 7.00
C SER A 506 34.79 -17.18 6.73
N ALA A 507 34.34 -17.14 5.47
CA ALA A 507 32.99 -17.57 5.07
C ALA A 507 32.91 -19.08 4.77
N SER A 508 34.03 -19.77 4.64
CA SER A 508 34.09 -21.22 4.33
C SER A 508 34.30 -22.12 5.54
N THR A 509 34.37 -21.56 6.78
CA THR A 509 34.57 -22.32 8.01
C THR A 509 33.37 -22.32 8.95
N SER A 510 32.18 -21.88 8.51
CA SER A 510 30.92 -22.04 9.26
C SER A 510 29.90 -22.74 8.36
N THR A 511 30.11 -24.03 8.14
CA THR A 511 29.08 -25.02 7.77
C THR A 511 28.78 -25.89 8.97
#